data_e1edc86ccc50517e83a8478f22efbd69
#
_entry.id   e1edc86ccc50517e83a8478f22efbd69
#
_cell.length_a   1.000
_cell.length_b   1.000
_cell.length_c   1.000
_cell.angle_alpha   90.00
_cell.angle_beta   90.00
_cell.angle_gamma   90.00
#
_symmetry.space_group_name_H-M   'P 1'
#
loop_
_entity.id
_entity.type
_entity.pdbx_description
1 polymer ?
#
loop_
_entity_poly.entity_id
_entity_poly.type
_entity_poly.pdbx_seq_one_letter_code
_entity_poly.pdbx_strand_id
1 'polypeptide(L)'
;MTSDATIKVDLCFHLRGEHIPVDHGYALYSALSRVLPLIHDDLQVGVRLIRGRYIGGGILDISPHSELILRLPAASLPPYLKLAGKSIEIFGQTLCIGVPKARGLIPSVALAAHLVSTRNG
;
A
#
# COMPACT_ATOMS: atom_id res chain seq x y z
N MET A 1 21.46 -13.30 -12.13
CA MET A 1 21.08 -13.19 -11.95
C MET A 1 20.02 -12.79 -11.59
N THR A 2 19.56 -12.78 -11.53
CA THR A 2 18.43 -12.52 -11.24
C THR A 2 18.11 -11.88 -10.02
N SER A 3 18.96 -11.40 -9.34
CA SER A 3 18.68 -10.70 -8.14
C SER A 3 17.86 -9.46 -8.37
N ASP A 4 17.87 -8.95 -9.56
CA ASP A 4 17.04 -7.79 -9.85
C ASP A 4 15.57 -8.10 -9.70
N ALA A 5 15.19 -9.33 -9.92
CA ALA A 5 13.81 -9.70 -9.83
C ALA A 5 13.27 -9.56 -8.42
N THR A 6 14.16 -9.45 -7.45
CA THR A 6 13.72 -9.36 -6.06
C THR A 6 13.69 -7.94 -5.52
N ILE A 7 13.97 -6.95 -6.37
CA ILE A 7 13.87 -5.56 -5.91
C ILE A 7 12.41 -5.24 -5.65
N LYS A 8 12.13 -4.83 -4.43
CA LYS A 8 10.76 -4.52 -4.02
C LYS A 8 10.59 -3.05 -3.78
N VAL A 9 9.37 -2.59 -3.97
CA VAL A 9 9.02 -1.21 -3.69
C VAL A 9 7.73 -1.21 -2.89
N ASP A 10 7.50 -0.13 -2.19
CA ASP A 10 6.23 0.13 -1.54
C ASP A 10 5.45 1.08 -2.43
N LEU A 11 4.33 0.61 -2.94
CA LEU A 11 3.42 1.43 -3.71
C LEU A 11 2.40 1.99 -2.74
N CYS A 12 2.41 3.29 -2.55
CA CYS A 12 1.64 3.94 -1.51
C CYS A 12 0.58 4.82 -2.13
N PHE A 13 -0.68 4.53 -1.81
CA PHE A 13 -1.81 5.33 -2.30
C PHE A 13 -2.37 6.15 -1.15
N HIS A 14 -2.64 7.41 -1.42
CA HIS A 14 -3.36 8.23 -0.46
C HIS A 14 -4.75 7.65 -0.25
N LEU A 15 -5.23 7.69 0.99
CA LEU A 15 -6.57 7.19 1.30
C LEU A 15 -7.44 8.29 1.86
N ARG A 16 -8.72 8.24 1.51
CA ARG A 16 -9.72 9.12 2.10
C ARG A 16 -10.86 8.27 2.60
N GLY A 17 -11.35 8.60 3.77
CA GLY A 17 -12.45 7.89 4.40
C GLY A 17 -12.59 8.35 5.82
N GLU A 18 -13.44 7.68 6.59
CA GLU A 18 -13.69 8.10 7.96
C GLU A 18 -13.00 7.22 8.97
N HIS A 19 -13.46 6.01 9.11
CA HIS A 19 -12.86 5.10 10.08
C HIS A 19 -13.09 3.66 9.66
N ILE A 20 -12.25 2.77 10.19
CA ILE A 20 -12.35 1.34 9.92
C ILE A 20 -11.98 0.60 11.20
N PRO A 21 -12.38 -0.65 11.33
CA PRO A 21 -11.93 -1.45 12.47
C PRO A 21 -10.42 -1.65 12.45
N VAL A 22 -9.84 -1.72 13.64
CA VAL A 22 -8.40 -2.02 13.76
C VAL A 22 -8.09 -3.35 13.10
N ASP A 23 -8.96 -4.34 13.30
CA ASP A 23 -8.77 -5.66 12.72
C ASP A 23 -9.40 -5.69 11.34
N HIS A 24 -8.68 -5.21 10.35
CA HIS A 24 -9.20 -5.09 9.00
C HIS A 24 -8.39 -5.83 7.94
N GLY A 25 -7.38 -6.60 8.36
CA GLY A 25 -6.47 -7.20 7.37
C GLY A 25 -7.16 -8.06 6.32
N TYR A 26 -8.00 -8.99 6.75
CA TYR A 26 -8.68 -9.86 5.80
C TYR A 26 -9.69 -9.08 4.96
N ALA A 27 -10.43 -8.19 5.59
CA ALA A 27 -11.43 -7.40 4.89
C ALA A 27 -10.79 -6.50 3.84
N LEU A 28 -9.63 -5.93 4.18
CA LEU A 28 -8.88 -5.11 3.24
C LEU A 28 -8.43 -5.92 2.03
N TYR A 29 -7.83 -7.09 2.29
CA TYR A 29 -7.36 -7.94 1.20
C TYR A 29 -8.53 -8.38 0.30
N SER A 30 -9.64 -8.77 0.90
CA SER A 30 -10.82 -9.16 0.14
C SER A 30 -11.35 -8.03 -0.72
N ALA A 31 -11.42 -6.83 -0.15
CA ALA A 31 -11.94 -5.68 -0.89
C ALA A 31 -11.04 -5.34 -2.06
N LEU A 32 -9.71 -5.40 -1.86
CA LEU A 32 -8.76 -5.14 -2.93
C LEU A 32 -8.87 -6.19 -4.03
N SER A 33 -9.05 -7.44 -3.65
CA SER A 33 -9.17 -8.53 -4.63
C SER A 33 -10.42 -8.38 -5.49
N ARG A 34 -11.45 -7.75 -4.95
CA ARG A 34 -12.66 -7.52 -5.73
C ARG A 34 -12.46 -6.47 -6.80
N VAL A 35 -11.72 -5.42 -6.51
CA VAL A 35 -11.51 -4.35 -7.50
C VAL A 35 -10.30 -4.60 -8.38
N LEU A 36 -9.40 -5.48 -7.97
CA LEU A 36 -8.23 -5.83 -8.76
C LEU A 36 -7.97 -7.33 -8.58
N PRO A 37 -8.67 -8.17 -9.32
CA PRO A 37 -8.61 -9.62 -9.09
C PRO A 37 -7.23 -10.25 -9.17
N LEU A 38 -6.30 -9.65 -9.88
CA LEU A 38 -4.97 -10.22 -9.98
C LEU A 38 -4.26 -10.32 -8.62
N ILE A 39 -4.69 -9.54 -7.65
CA ILE A 39 -4.11 -9.60 -6.31
C ILE A 39 -4.29 -10.98 -5.70
N HIS A 40 -5.43 -11.59 -5.98
CA HIS A 40 -5.76 -12.89 -5.38
C HIS A 40 -4.73 -13.96 -5.74
N ASP A 41 -4.20 -13.90 -6.95
CA ASP A 41 -3.27 -14.91 -7.43
C ASP A 41 -1.81 -14.50 -7.33
N ASP A 42 -1.54 -13.29 -6.87
CA ASP A 42 -0.17 -12.79 -6.82
C ASP A 42 0.46 -13.10 -5.47
N LEU A 43 1.35 -14.06 -5.45
CA LEU A 43 2.00 -14.50 -4.22
C LEU A 43 3.12 -13.55 -3.79
N GLN A 44 3.45 -12.57 -4.61
CA GLN A 44 4.56 -11.68 -4.31
C GLN A 44 4.14 -10.32 -3.79
N VAL A 45 2.85 -10.05 -3.76
CA VAL A 45 2.37 -8.78 -3.24
C VAL A 45 2.06 -8.92 -1.75
N GLY A 46 2.50 -7.94 -0.97
CA GLY A 46 2.14 -7.86 0.44
C GLY A 46 1.26 -6.65 0.65
N VAL A 47 0.13 -6.85 1.31
CA VAL A 47 -0.79 -5.77 1.63
C VAL A 47 -0.58 -5.41 3.08
N ARG A 48 -0.23 -4.15 3.35
CA ARG A 48 0.02 -3.72 4.71
C ARG A 48 -1.26 -3.25 5.35
N LEU A 49 -1.34 -3.42 6.67
CA LEU A 49 -2.48 -2.88 7.41
C LEU A 49 -2.47 -1.37 7.32
N ILE A 50 -3.65 -0.80 7.20
CA ILE A 50 -3.78 0.66 7.13
C ILE A 50 -3.53 1.22 8.52
N ARG A 51 -2.76 2.30 8.58
CA ARG A 51 -2.49 2.99 9.82
C ARG A 51 -3.39 4.21 9.90
N GLY A 52 -3.84 4.49 11.11
CA GLY A 52 -4.64 5.65 11.36
C GLY A 52 -4.53 5.98 12.82
N ARG A 53 -5.43 6.80 13.33
CA ARG A 53 -5.43 7.17 14.72
C ARG A 53 -6.42 6.30 15.48
N TYR A 54 -5.93 5.58 16.47
CA TYR A 54 -6.81 4.74 17.27
C TYR A 54 -7.68 5.61 18.17
N ILE A 55 -9.00 5.43 18.07
CA ILE A 55 -9.93 6.25 18.84
C ILE A 55 -10.73 5.44 19.86
N GLY A 56 -10.30 4.21 20.14
CA GLY A 56 -10.97 3.37 21.11
C GLY A 56 -11.98 2.46 20.46
N GLY A 57 -12.44 1.47 21.22
CA GLY A 57 -13.47 0.57 20.74
C GLY A 57 -13.11 -0.25 19.52
N GLY A 58 -11.81 -0.44 19.28
CA GLY A 58 -11.37 -1.20 18.13
C GLY A 58 -11.46 -0.45 16.82
N ILE A 59 -11.50 0.88 16.85
CA ILE A 59 -11.70 1.70 15.66
C ILE A 59 -10.48 2.59 15.39
N LEU A 60 -10.10 2.68 14.11
CA LEU A 60 -9.08 3.60 13.64
C LEU A 60 -9.72 4.69 12.81
N ASP A 61 -9.36 5.93 13.10
CA ASP A 61 -9.72 7.07 12.26
C ASP A 61 -8.74 7.14 11.09
N ILE A 62 -9.28 7.30 9.89
CA ILE A 62 -8.45 7.53 8.71
C ILE A 62 -7.98 8.98 8.77
N SER A 63 -6.68 9.18 8.75
CA SER A 63 -6.09 10.52 8.86
C SER A 63 -5.58 10.97 7.50
N PRO A 64 -5.21 12.25 7.37
CA PRO A 64 -4.60 12.71 6.11
C PRO A 64 -3.31 11.98 5.76
N HIS A 65 -2.70 11.31 6.74
CA HIS A 65 -1.46 10.57 6.50
C HIS A 65 -1.69 9.09 6.27
N SER A 66 -2.95 8.63 6.31
CA SER A 66 -3.23 7.21 6.09
C SER A 66 -3.00 6.86 4.64
N GLU A 67 -2.43 5.68 4.43
CA GLU A 67 -2.08 5.21 3.10
C GLU A 67 -2.43 3.74 2.95
N LEU A 68 -2.76 3.37 1.72
CA LEU A 68 -2.80 1.97 1.33
C LEU A 68 -1.42 1.64 0.79
N ILE A 69 -0.74 0.68 1.38
CA ILE A 69 0.62 0.35 1.00
C ILE A 69 0.68 -1.10 0.53
N LEU A 70 1.16 -1.28 -0.69
CA LEU A 70 1.39 -2.60 -1.25
C LEU A 70 2.88 -2.76 -1.48
N ARG A 71 3.46 -3.85 -0.96
CA ARG A 71 4.86 -4.14 -1.22
C ARG A 71 4.93 -5.20 -2.31
N LEU A 72 5.63 -4.89 -3.38
CA LEU A 72 5.66 -5.77 -4.54
C LEU A 72 6.95 -5.58 -5.31
N PRO A 73 7.29 -6.56 -6.18
CA PRO A 73 8.46 -6.38 -7.04
C PRO A 73 8.26 -5.19 -7.95
N ALA A 74 9.32 -4.41 -8.14
CA ALA A 74 9.25 -3.21 -8.96
C ALA A 74 8.72 -3.52 -10.36
N ALA A 75 9.08 -4.67 -10.91
CA ALA A 75 8.65 -5.05 -12.25
C ALA A 75 7.15 -5.32 -12.33
N SER A 76 6.51 -5.59 -11.20
CA SER A 76 5.08 -5.90 -11.18
C SER A 76 4.20 -4.69 -10.95
N LEU A 77 4.81 -3.52 -10.83
CA LEU A 77 4.11 -2.32 -10.41
C LEU A 77 2.99 -1.85 -11.34
N PRO A 78 3.17 -1.81 -12.67
CA PRO A 78 2.18 -1.17 -13.54
C PRO A 78 0.72 -1.61 -13.38
N PRO A 79 0.39 -2.90 -13.31
CA PRO A 79 -1.03 -3.26 -13.17
C PRO A 79 -1.64 -2.77 -11.86
N TYR A 80 -0.84 -2.56 -10.83
CA TYR A 80 -1.37 -2.11 -9.54
C TYR A 80 -1.73 -0.63 -9.54
N LEU A 81 -1.24 0.12 -10.51
CA LEU A 81 -1.61 1.52 -10.61
C LEU A 81 -3.09 1.70 -10.92
N LYS A 82 -3.76 0.66 -11.38
CA LYS A 82 -5.19 0.70 -11.65
C LYS A 82 -6.03 0.91 -10.39
N LEU A 83 -5.44 0.72 -9.23
CA LEU A 83 -6.17 0.97 -7.99
C LEU A 83 -6.44 2.46 -7.78
N ALA A 84 -5.65 3.33 -8.37
CA ALA A 84 -5.85 4.77 -8.21
C ALA A 84 -7.24 5.16 -8.73
N GLY A 85 -7.96 5.90 -7.92
CA GLY A 85 -9.28 6.35 -8.28
C GLY A 85 -10.40 5.37 -7.96
N LYS A 86 -10.06 4.20 -7.45
CA LYS A 86 -11.08 3.22 -7.08
C LYS A 86 -11.50 3.40 -5.64
N SER A 87 -12.66 2.83 -5.31
CA SER A 87 -13.14 2.81 -3.94
C SER A 87 -13.25 1.37 -3.48
N ILE A 88 -12.99 1.16 -2.19
CA ILE A 88 -13.18 -0.15 -1.59
C ILE A 88 -14.06 -0.01 -0.37
N GLU A 89 -14.72 -1.11 -0.01
CA GLU A 89 -15.56 -1.13 1.17
C GLU A 89 -15.01 -2.10 2.19
N ILE A 90 -14.86 -1.61 3.42
CA ILE A 90 -14.38 -2.41 4.54
C ILE A 90 -15.40 -2.27 5.65
N PHE A 91 -16.11 -3.35 5.95
CA PHE A 91 -17.15 -3.36 6.99
C PHE A 91 -18.13 -2.21 6.81
N GLY A 92 -18.58 -2.01 5.57
CA GLY A 92 -19.56 -0.98 5.30
C GLY A 92 -19.02 0.43 5.17
N GLN A 93 -17.72 0.61 5.41
CA GLN A 93 -17.08 1.92 5.27
C GLN A 93 -16.41 2.01 3.92
N THR A 94 -16.62 3.11 3.22
CA THR A 94 -16.02 3.32 1.91
C THR A 94 -14.71 4.08 2.05
N LEU A 95 -13.66 3.54 1.44
CA LEU A 95 -12.38 4.22 1.38
C LEU A 95 -12.07 4.52 -0.08
N CYS A 96 -11.67 5.75 -0.35
CA CYS A 96 -11.30 6.17 -1.70
C CYS A 96 -9.80 6.11 -1.85
N ILE A 97 -9.34 5.41 -2.89
CA ILE A 97 -7.93 5.24 -3.16
C ILE A 97 -7.48 6.36 -4.11
N GLY A 98 -6.53 7.14 -3.65
CA GLY A 98 -6.10 8.31 -4.39
C GLY A 98 -4.82 8.10 -5.17
N VAL A 99 -4.04 9.17 -5.26
CA VAL A 99 -2.83 9.19 -6.07
C VAL A 99 -1.75 8.31 -5.47
N PRO A 100 -1.08 7.49 -6.29
CA PRO A 100 -0.01 6.64 -5.78
C PRO A 100 1.36 7.29 -5.88
N LYS A 101 2.28 6.81 -5.05
CA LYS A 101 3.69 7.10 -5.20
C LYS A 101 4.46 5.84 -4.81
N ALA A 102 5.59 5.63 -5.45
CA ALA A 102 6.40 4.46 -5.18
C ALA A 102 7.58 4.86 -4.31
N ARG A 103 7.84 4.07 -3.27
CA ARG A 103 9.00 4.25 -2.43
C ARG A 103 9.87 3.03 -2.57
N GLY A 104 11.14 3.25 -2.94
CA GLY A 104 12.06 2.15 -3.10
C GLY A 104 12.48 1.59 -1.76
N LEU A 105 12.71 0.29 -1.73
CA LEU A 105 13.27 -0.37 -0.57
C LEU A 105 14.71 -0.69 -0.91
N ILE A 106 15.56 0.30 -0.76
CA ILE A 106 16.95 0.17 -1.16
C ILE A 106 17.75 -0.27 0.04
N PRO A 107 18.59 -1.31 -0.13
CA PRO A 107 19.46 -1.71 0.98
C PRO A 107 20.29 -0.54 1.45
N SER A 108 20.52 -0.46 2.73
CA SER A 108 21.22 0.68 3.28
C SER A 108 22.58 0.88 2.68
N VAL A 109 23.23 -0.20 2.28
CA VAL A 109 24.55 -0.06 1.68
C VAL A 109 24.46 0.66 0.35
N ALA A 110 23.44 0.39 -0.43
CA ALA A 110 23.24 1.07 -1.69
C ALA A 110 22.87 2.51 -1.45
N LEU A 111 22.08 2.75 -0.45
CA LEU A 111 21.74 4.09 -0.12
C LEU A 111 22.92 4.89 0.24
N ALA A 112 23.79 4.34 1.05
CA ALA A 112 24.96 5.05 1.44
C ALA A 112 25.81 5.43 0.25
N ALA A 113 25.74 4.64 -0.78
CA ALA A 113 26.54 4.93 -1.96
C ALA A 113 26.06 6.13 -2.65
N HIS A 114 24.90 6.50 -2.50
CA HIS A 114 24.50 7.58 -3.20
C HIS A 114 23.33 8.25 -2.84
N LEU A 115 22.70 8.06 -2.32
CA LEU A 115 21.66 8.79 -2.06
C LEU A 115 21.63 9.82 -1.40
N VAL A 116 22.11 9.65 -1.34
CA VAL A 116 22.01 10.43 -0.75
C VAL A 116 21.64 11.41 -1.19
N SER A 117 21.77 11.25 -1.83
CA SER A 117 21.56 12.00 -2.32
C SER A 117 20.59 12.47 -2.50
N THR A 118 20.33 12.19 -2.56
CA THR A 118 19.70 12.58 -2.73
C THR A 118 19.10 13.02 -2.16
N ARG A 119 19.12 13.05 -1.97
CA ARG A 119 18.73 13.53 -1.49
C ARG A 119 18.00 14.05 -1.25
N ASN A 120 17.72 13.91 -1.34
CA ASN A 120 17.20 14.41 -1.15
C ASN A 120 16.61 14.63 -0.85
N GLY A 121 16.38 14.50 -0.91
CA GLY A 121 16.01 14.75 -0.76
C GLY A 121 15.68 14.87 -0.68
#